data_2dffc9af452b6ddda8c4bc9b2064234c
#
_entry.id   2dffc9af452b6ddda8c4bc9b2064234c
#
_cell.length_a   1.000
_cell.length_b   1.000
_cell.length_c   1.000
_cell.angle_alpha   90.00
_cell.angle_beta   90.00
_cell.angle_gamma   90.00
#
_symmetry.space_group_name_H-M   'P 1'
#
loop_
_entity.id
_entity.type
_entity.pdbx_description
1 polymer ?
#
loop_
_entity_poly.entity_id
_entity_poly.type
_entity_poly.pdbx_seq_one_letter_code
_entity_poly.pdbx_strand_id
1 'polypeptide(L)'
;LQFASVFFDAYLEAKMYEGDQKYYLLLGAVVYYLCDYNGSSKVLADKISDDINLDANGIDFVLSQILQGKLCIECFSEMLYLNEVVNAYNEFWSTGIVFDYKKLWQLKKFIYKYGTDRELLFTDALIATIFLKIEHSSYRLMPIYTQIDPEIWGDILRKKTLISELWQSQRQLGEAGVFAGKSATIQMPTSSGKTKSVALIILSAFLRKNSSYALVVAPFRSLCREITDELQRAFSYTSKIHVNEISDVMQMDMLDIILGNVP
;
A
#
# COMPACT_ATOMS: atom_id res chain seq x y z
N LEU A 1 3.84 -17.05 -13.33
CA LEU A 1 2.94 -16.85 -12.19
C LEU A 1 1.98 -18.02 -11.98
N GLN A 2 1.23 -18.49 -13.00
CA GLN A 2 0.31 -19.63 -12.87
C GLN A 2 0.99 -20.88 -12.29
N PHE A 3 2.18 -21.23 -12.78
CA PHE A 3 2.94 -22.35 -12.23
C PHE A 3 3.31 -22.13 -10.77
N ALA A 4 3.75 -20.91 -10.40
CA ALA A 4 4.11 -20.59 -9.03
C ALA A 4 2.91 -20.64 -8.09
N SER A 5 1.73 -20.14 -8.51
CA SER A 5 0.52 -20.20 -7.69
C SER A 5 0.06 -21.63 -7.42
N VAL A 6 0.02 -22.47 -8.44
CA VAL A 6 -0.34 -23.89 -8.29
C VAL A 6 0.66 -24.63 -7.37
N PHE A 7 1.94 -24.32 -7.50
CA PHE A 7 2.97 -24.91 -6.64
C PHE A 7 2.79 -24.50 -5.18
N PHE A 8 2.56 -23.21 -4.91
CA PHE A 8 2.38 -22.72 -3.55
C PHE A 8 1.05 -23.18 -2.93
N ASP A 9 -0.01 -23.25 -3.72
CA ASP A 9 -1.30 -23.78 -3.26
C ASP A 9 -1.18 -25.25 -2.88
N ALA A 10 -0.56 -26.07 -3.74
CA ALA A 10 -0.30 -27.47 -3.46
C ALA A 10 0.61 -27.68 -2.24
N TYR A 11 1.62 -26.83 -2.07
CA TYR A 11 2.50 -26.86 -0.90
C TYR A 11 1.76 -26.53 0.39
N LEU A 12 0.90 -25.52 0.40
CA LEU A 12 0.09 -25.12 1.56
C LEU A 12 -0.93 -26.20 1.96
N GLU A 13 -1.49 -26.93 0.98
CA GLU A 13 -2.42 -28.02 1.21
C GLU A 13 -1.73 -29.29 1.72
N ALA A 14 -0.52 -29.57 1.26
CA ALA A 14 0.17 -30.84 1.52
C ALA A 14 0.63 -31.03 2.97
N LYS A 15 0.73 -29.98 3.81
CA LYS A 15 1.21 -29.99 5.21
C LYS A 15 2.53 -30.76 5.43
N MET A 16 3.36 -30.89 4.40
CA MET A 16 4.42 -31.91 4.36
C MET A 16 5.69 -31.56 5.13
N TYR A 17 5.97 -30.27 5.42
CA TYR A 17 7.22 -29.87 6.10
C TYR A 17 7.01 -28.61 6.94
N GLU A 18 6.66 -28.76 8.21
CA GLU A 18 6.45 -27.61 9.12
C GLU A 18 7.71 -26.71 9.26
N GLY A 19 8.92 -27.30 9.18
CA GLY A 19 10.18 -26.56 9.34
C GLY A 19 10.50 -25.57 8.22
N ASP A 20 10.09 -25.89 6.97
CA ASP A 20 10.37 -25.05 5.80
C ASP A 20 9.18 -24.19 5.35
N GLN A 21 8.04 -24.34 6.01
CA GLN A 21 6.80 -23.65 5.62
C GLN A 21 6.97 -22.13 5.48
N LYS A 22 7.72 -21.52 6.38
CA LYS A 22 8.00 -20.09 6.36
C LYS A 22 8.80 -19.63 5.16
N TYR A 23 9.83 -20.39 4.86
CA TYR A 23 10.70 -20.13 3.72
C TYR A 23 9.86 -20.07 2.44
N TYR A 24 8.99 -21.05 2.24
CA TYR A 24 8.14 -21.11 1.05
C TYR A 24 7.01 -20.07 1.07
N LEU A 25 6.43 -19.78 2.25
CA LEU A 25 5.47 -18.67 2.39
C LEU A 25 6.12 -17.32 2.02
N LEU A 26 7.32 -17.08 2.50
CA LEU A 26 8.05 -15.85 2.21
C LEU A 26 8.42 -15.75 0.73
N LEU A 27 8.94 -16.82 0.12
CA LEU A 27 9.22 -16.85 -1.32
C LEU A 27 7.94 -16.65 -2.14
N GLY A 28 6.84 -17.31 -1.75
CA GLY A 28 5.54 -17.11 -2.40
C GLY A 28 5.06 -15.68 -2.33
N ALA A 29 5.15 -15.07 -1.16
CA ALA A 29 4.80 -13.67 -0.96
C ALA A 29 5.65 -12.73 -1.84
N VAL A 30 6.97 -12.97 -1.91
CA VAL A 30 7.88 -12.22 -2.80
C VAL A 30 7.46 -12.36 -4.26
N VAL A 31 7.25 -13.59 -4.76
CA VAL A 31 6.89 -13.83 -6.16
C VAL A 31 5.58 -13.13 -6.52
N TYR A 32 4.56 -13.23 -5.66
CA TYR A 32 3.30 -12.51 -5.88
C TYR A 32 3.51 -11.00 -5.90
N TYR A 33 4.31 -10.47 -4.98
CA TYR A 33 4.58 -9.04 -4.91
C TYR A 33 5.29 -8.53 -6.17
N LEU A 34 6.34 -9.21 -6.60
CA LEU A 34 7.11 -8.85 -7.81
C LEU A 34 6.29 -8.98 -9.11
N CYS A 35 5.20 -9.74 -9.06
CA CYS A 35 4.24 -9.87 -10.17
C CYS A 35 3.01 -8.96 -10.04
N ASP A 36 3.03 -7.96 -9.15
CA ASP A 36 1.94 -7.01 -8.91
C ASP A 36 0.65 -7.62 -8.29
N TYR A 37 0.73 -8.81 -7.70
CA TYR A 37 -0.37 -9.42 -6.95
C TYR A 37 -0.26 -9.09 -5.46
N ASN A 38 -0.27 -7.79 -5.14
CA ASN A 38 -0.03 -7.27 -3.80
C ASN A 38 -0.98 -7.85 -2.73
N GLY A 39 -2.26 -8.08 -3.09
CA GLY A 39 -3.23 -8.70 -2.19
C GLY A 39 -2.85 -10.13 -1.80
N SER A 40 -2.52 -10.97 -2.78
CA SER A 40 -2.07 -12.36 -2.55
C SER A 40 -0.75 -12.41 -1.78
N SER A 41 0.18 -11.52 -2.14
CA SER A 41 1.45 -11.38 -1.41
C SER A 41 1.21 -11.11 0.07
N LYS A 42 0.36 -10.12 0.38
CA LYS A 42 0.04 -9.75 1.76
C LYS A 42 -0.61 -10.90 2.53
N VAL A 43 -1.56 -11.62 1.92
CA VAL A 43 -2.23 -12.77 2.56
C VAL A 43 -1.23 -13.85 2.93
N LEU A 44 -0.24 -14.14 2.06
CA LEU A 44 0.81 -15.11 2.38
C LEU A 44 1.76 -14.58 3.46
N ALA A 45 2.16 -13.32 3.38
CA ALA A 45 3.03 -12.70 4.38
C ALA A 45 2.37 -12.64 5.77
N ASP A 46 1.07 -12.36 5.85
CA ASP A 46 0.30 -12.33 7.10
C ASP A 46 0.15 -13.73 7.75
N LYS A 47 0.34 -14.82 6.98
CA LYS A 47 0.39 -16.19 7.52
C LYS A 47 1.74 -16.53 8.17
N ILE A 48 2.76 -15.74 7.95
CA ILE A 48 4.05 -15.87 8.62
C ILE A 48 3.85 -15.29 10.02
N SER A 49 3.45 -16.14 10.99
CA SER A 49 3.18 -15.71 12.36
C SER A 49 4.47 -15.37 13.10
N ASP A 50 4.40 -14.48 14.09
CA ASP A 50 5.52 -14.08 14.94
C ASP A 50 6.06 -15.26 15.78
N ASP A 51 5.24 -16.28 16.04
CA ASP A 51 5.61 -17.51 16.77
C ASP A 51 6.55 -18.43 15.97
N ILE A 52 6.67 -18.17 14.70
CA ILE A 52 7.54 -18.95 13.86
C ILE A 52 8.91 -18.26 13.79
N ASN A 53 9.96 -18.81 14.44
CA ASN A 53 11.35 -18.31 14.50
C ASN A 53 12.00 -17.97 13.15
N LEU A 54 11.56 -16.88 12.51
CA LEU A 54 12.47 -16.12 11.68
C LEU A 54 13.58 -15.59 12.61
N ASP A 55 14.79 -15.56 12.14
CA ASP A 55 15.81 -14.80 12.88
C ASP A 55 15.26 -13.37 13.02
N ALA A 56 14.80 -13.03 14.22
CA ALA A 56 14.08 -11.79 14.51
C ALA A 56 14.86 -10.51 14.11
N ASN A 57 16.09 -10.68 13.69
CA ASN A 57 17.02 -9.63 13.28
C ASN A 57 17.61 -9.88 11.88
N GLY A 58 17.08 -10.88 11.14
CA GLY A 58 17.58 -11.27 9.83
C GLY A 58 16.93 -10.55 8.65
N ILE A 59 17.48 -10.78 7.46
CA ILE A 59 16.97 -10.23 6.18
C ILE A 59 15.56 -10.74 5.89
N ASP A 60 15.29 -12.00 6.18
CA ASP A 60 14.00 -12.66 6.03
C ASP A 60 12.92 -12.03 6.92
N PHE A 61 13.24 -11.67 8.16
CA PHE A 61 12.35 -10.93 9.04
C PHE A 61 12.00 -9.56 8.44
N VAL A 62 13.00 -8.76 8.06
CA VAL A 62 12.76 -7.43 7.47
C VAL A 62 11.89 -7.54 6.20
N LEU A 63 12.19 -8.51 5.34
CA LEU A 63 11.42 -8.75 4.13
C LEU A 63 9.96 -9.12 4.44
N SER A 64 9.72 -9.98 5.43
CA SER A 64 8.36 -10.37 5.84
C SER A 64 7.56 -9.16 6.35
N GLN A 65 8.16 -8.29 7.17
CA GLN A 65 7.53 -7.08 7.70
C GLN A 65 7.14 -6.10 6.57
N ILE A 66 8.01 -5.95 5.55
CA ILE A 66 7.74 -5.11 4.39
C ILE A 66 6.56 -5.66 3.58
N LEU A 67 6.52 -6.97 3.34
CA LEU A 67 5.45 -7.64 2.59
C LEU A 67 4.11 -7.65 3.34
N GLN A 68 4.13 -7.68 4.67
CA GLN A 68 2.96 -7.44 5.53
C GLN A 68 2.44 -6.00 5.45
N GLY A 69 3.19 -5.10 4.81
CA GLY A 69 2.81 -3.70 4.60
C GLY A 69 3.21 -2.77 5.74
N LYS A 70 4.12 -3.19 6.62
CA LYS A 70 4.63 -2.30 7.67
C LYS A 70 5.49 -1.19 7.05
N LEU A 71 5.23 0.04 7.47
CA LEU A 71 5.94 1.24 7.03
C LEU A 71 7.02 1.69 8.02
N CYS A 72 7.00 1.11 9.21
CA CYS A 72 8.04 1.28 10.23
C CYS A 72 8.42 -0.12 10.73
N ILE A 73 9.69 -0.43 10.68
CA ILE A 73 10.24 -1.73 11.04
C ILE A 73 11.21 -1.52 12.20
N GLU A 74 11.00 -2.25 13.28
CA GLU A 74 11.94 -2.34 14.38
C GLU A 74 12.81 -3.57 14.16
N CYS A 75 14.09 -3.35 13.87
CA CYS A 75 15.07 -4.41 13.65
C CYS A 75 16.39 -3.98 14.29
N PHE A 76 16.96 -4.84 15.11
CA PHE A 76 18.24 -4.66 15.78
C PHE A 76 19.17 -5.79 15.35
N SER A 77 19.57 -5.77 14.08
CA SER A 77 20.46 -6.78 13.53
C SER A 77 21.91 -6.54 13.95
N GLU A 78 22.67 -7.61 14.09
CA GLU A 78 24.13 -7.53 14.18
C GLU A 78 24.76 -7.08 12.84
N MET A 79 24.02 -7.19 11.75
CA MET A 79 24.40 -6.69 10.42
C MET A 79 24.20 -5.18 10.34
N LEU A 80 25.29 -4.41 10.48
CA LEU A 80 25.24 -2.95 10.38
C LEU A 80 24.54 -2.46 9.10
N TYR A 81 24.85 -3.03 7.95
CA TYR A 81 24.26 -2.62 6.66
C TYR A 81 22.75 -2.91 6.56
N LEU A 82 22.25 -3.95 7.23
CA LEU A 82 20.81 -4.21 7.30
C LEU A 82 20.10 -3.13 8.10
N ASN A 83 20.66 -2.73 9.25
CA ASN A 83 20.13 -1.64 10.06
C ASN A 83 20.10 -0.31 9.28
N GLU A 84 21.14 -0.03 8.47
CA GLU A 84 21.15 1.16 7.62
C GLU A 84 20.05 1.15 6.55
N VAL A 85 19.75 -0.01 5.96
CA VAL A 85 18.64 -0.19 5.01
C VAL A 85 17.31 0.03 5.72
N VAL A 86 17.10 -0.57 6.89
CA VAL A 86 15.87 -0.42 7.68
C VAL A 86 15.67 1.03 8.09
N ASN A 87 16.70 1.71 8.55
CA ASN A 87 16.63 3.13 8.92
C ASN A 87 16.23 4.00 7.71
N ALA A 88 16.86 3.77 6.54
CA ALA A 88 16.51 4.50 5.32
C ALA A 88 15.06 4.22 4.87
N TYR A 89 14.59 2.98 5.02
CA TYR A 89 13.21 2.61 4.73
C TYR A 89 12.22 3.34 5.66
N ASN A 90 12.48 3.32 6.95
CA ASN A 90 11.66 4.01 7.95
C ASN A 90 11.67 5.53 7.74
N GLU A 91 12.82 6.11 7.42
CA GLU A 91 12.96 7.53 7.11
C GLU A 91 12.13 7.92 5.88
N PHE A 92 12.22 7.15 4.79
CA PHE A 92 11.41 7.40 3.60
C PHE A 92 9.90 7.43 3.91
N TRP A 93 9.39 6.42 4.64
CA TRP A 93 7.97 6.35 4.95
C TRP A 93 7.49 7.35 6.01
N SER A 94 8.40 7.91 6.79
CA SER A 94 8.06 8.96 7.77
C SER A 94 8.12 10.36 7.19
N THR A 95 9.02 10.61 6.24
CA THR A 95 9.31 11.97 5.74
C THR A 95 8.90 12.20 4.29
N GLY A 96 8.88 11.16 3.46
CA GLY A 96 8.75 11.26 2.01
C GLY A 96 10.02 11.71 1.30
N ILE A 97 11.15 11.83 2.02
CA ILE A 97 12.45 12.21 1.43
C ILE A 97 12.96 11.09 0.53
N VAL A 98 13.79 11.44 -0.44
CA VAL A 98 14.35 10.48 -1.42
C VAL A 98 15.10 9.36 -0.71
N PHE A 99 14.76 8.11 -1.06
CA PHE A 99 15.40 6.92 -0.52
C PHE A 99 16.83 6.78 -1.03
N ASP A 100 17.78 6.51 -0.13
CA ASP A 100 19.19 6.27 -0.50
C ASP A 100 19.42 4.82 -0.93
N TYR A 101 19.29 4.57 -2.22
CA TYR A 101 19.51 3.25 -2.82
C TYR A 101 20.94 2.72 -2.65
N LYS A 102 21.94 3.55 -2.32
CA LYS A 102 23.31 3.09 -2.11
C LYS A 102 23.41 2.10 -0.96
N LYS A 103 22.57 2.26 0.06
CA LYS A 103 22.51 1.36 1.22
C LYS A 103 22.12 -0.07 0.86
N LEU A 104 21.19 -0.24 -0.12
CA LEU A 104 20.83 -1.56 -0.64
C LEU A 104 22.02 -2.25 -1.31
N TRP A 105 22.80 -1.51 -2.09
CA TRP A 105 23.97 -2.05 -2.77
C TRP A 105 25.12 -2.36 -1.80
N GLN A 106 25.26 -1.59 -0.72
CA GLN A 106 26.23 -1.89 0.33
C GLN A 106 25.88 -3.19 1.06
N LEU A 107 24.60 -3.38 1.42
CA LEU A 107 24.12 -4.64 1.98
C LEU A 107 24.38 -5.82 1.04
N LYS A 108 23.98 -5.71 -0.24
CA LYS A 108 24.20 -6.76 -1.24
C LYS A 108 25.67 -7.13 -1.35
N LYS A 109 26.57 -6.14 -1.43
CA LYS A 109 28.00 -6.34 -1.54
C LYS A 109 28.59 -7.05 -0.31
N PHE A 110 28.07 -6.72 0.88
CA PHE A 110 28.47 -7.37 2.11
C PHE A 110 28.04 -8.84 2.13
N ILE A 111 26.76 -9.12 1.83
CA ILE A 111 26.21 -10.47 1.81
C ILE A 111 26.85 -11.33 0.71
N TYR A 112 27.12 -10.76 -0.47
CA TYR A 112 27.84 -11.48 -1.54
C TYR A 112 29.22 -11.96 -1.08
N LYS A 113 29.89 -11.24 -0.18
CA LYS A 113 31.24 -11.57 0.28
C LYS A 113 31.24 -12.50 1.50
N TYR A 114 30.29 -12.37 2.39
CA TYR A 114 30.33 -12.99 3.71
C TYR A 114 29.08 -13.81 4.06
N GLY A 115 28.01 -13.68 3.30
CA GLY A 115 26.74 -14.35 3.56
C GLY A 115 26.65 -15.73 2.94
N THR A 116 25.53 -16.40 3.22
CA THR A 116 25.12 -17.66 2.65
C THR A 116 24.31 -17.45 1.36
N ASP A 117 24.14 -18.51 0.54
CA ASP A 117 23.31 -18.46 -0.66
C ASP A 117 21.86 -18.08 -0.35
N ARG A 118 21.33 -18.50 0.81
CA ARG A 118 20.00 -18.14 1.29
C ARG A 118 19.90 -16.65 1.60
N GLU A 119 20.86 -16.10 2.32
CA GLU A 119 20.90 -14.66 2.63
C GLU A 119 21.05 -13.83 1.35
N LEU A 120 21.82 -14.31 0.37
CA LEU A 120 21.96 -13.63 -0.91
C LEU A 120 20.63 -13.60 -1.67
N LEU A 121 19.89 -14.72 -1.73
CA LEU A 121 18.57 -14.79 -2.35
C LEU A 121 17.59 -13.83 -1.68
N PHE A 122 17.53 -13.81 -0.35
CA PHE A 122 16.64 -12.89 0.38
C PHE A 122 17.08 -11.43 0.28
N THR A 123 18.37 -11.17 0.16
CA THR A 123 18.88 -9.82 -0.10
C THR A 123 18.40 -9.31 -1.47
N ASP A 124 18.49 -10.13 -2.51
CA ASP A 124 17.99 -9.76 -3.83
C ASP A 124 16.49 -9.55 -3.84
N ALA A 125 15.74 -10.41 -3.14
CA ALA A 125 14.29 -10.25 -2.94
C ALA A 125 13.96 -8.96 -2.18
N LEU A 126 14.69 -8.65 -1.11
CA LEU A 126 14.53 -7.44 -0.32
C LEU A 126 14.77 -6.17 -1.15
N ILE A 127 15.86 -6.16 -1.92
CA ILE A 127 16.21 -5.04 -2.81
C ILE A 127 15.10 -4.81 -3.83
N ALA A 128 14.66 -5.87 -4.52
CA ALA A 128 13.60 -5.77 -5.52
C ALA A 128 12.27 -5.29 -4.90
N THR A 129 11.92 -5.83 -3.71
CA THR A 129 10.71 -5.45 -3.00
C THR A 129 10.74 -3.98 -2.55
N ILE A 130 11.82 -3.52 -1.93
CA ILE A 130 11.98 -2.12 -1.51
C ILE A 130 11.94 -1.20 -2.73
N PHE A 131 12.66 -1.54 -3.79
CA PHE A 131 12.67 -0.74 -5.02
C PHE A 131 11.26 -0.54 -5.56
N LEU A 132 10.49 -1.61 -5.78
CA LEU A 132 9.12 -1.52 -6.29
C LEU A 132 8.21 -0.76 -5.32
N LYS A 133 8.35 -0.98 -4.01
CA LYS A 133 7.52 -0.33 -3.00
C LYS A 133 7.73 1.19 -2.98
N ILE A 134 8.95 1.64 -3.14
CA ILE A 134 9.31 3.07 -3.26
C ILE A 134 8.79 3.64 -4.59
N GLU A 135 9.02 2.93 -5.72
CA GLU A 135 8.55 3.34 -7.04
C GLU A 135 7.02 3.46 -7.10
N HIS A 136 6.31 2.58 -6.42
CA HIS A 136 4.84 2.56 -6.36
C HIS A 136 4.26 3.37 -5.18
N SER A 137 5.10 4.09 -4.44
CA SER A 137 4.64 4.88 -3.30
C SER A 137 3.73 6.03 -3.72
N SER A 138 2.76 6.33 -2.87
CA SER A 138 1.89 7.50 -3.05
C SER A 138 2.68 8.81 -2.99
N TYR A 139 3.77 8.87 -2.21
CA TYR A 139 4.68 10.01 -2.18
C TYR A 139 5.24 10.36 -3.55
N ARG A 140 5.57 9.35 -4.35
CA ARG A 140 6.15 9.52 -5.68
C ARG A 140 5.09 9.70 -6.76
N LEU A 141 4.04 8.86 -6.75
CA LEU A 141 3.11 8.76 -7.87
C LEU A 141 1.96 9.77 -7.80
N MET A 142 1.45 10.11 -6.62
CA MET A 142 0.32 11.05 -6.53
C MET A 142 0.66 12.45 -7.04
N PRO A 143 1.82 13.05 -6.76
CA PRO A 143 2.21 14.32 -7.39
C PRO A 143 2.24 14.25 -8.91
N ILE A 144 2.76 13.16 -9.49
CA ILE A 144 2.86 12.95 -10.94
C ILE A 144 1.47 12.84 -11.55
N TYR A 145 0.60 11.98 -10.99
CA TYR A 145 -0.73 11.72 -11.55
C TYR A 145 -1.69 12.91 -11.40
N THR A 146 -1.54 13.70 -10.35
CA THR A 146 -2.43 14.82 -10.07
C THR A 146 -1.90 16.16 -10.51
N GLN A 147 -0.59 16.27 -10.82
CA GLN A 147 0.12 17.52 -11.11
C GLN A 147 -0.01 18.55 -9.97
N ILE A 148 -0.12 18.04 -8.73
CA ILE A 148 -0.14 18.84 -7.51
C ILE A 148 1.25 18.77 -6.87
N ASP A 149 1.64 19.87 -6.23
CA ASP A 149 2.93 19.99 -5.56
C ASP A 149 3.23 18.79 -4.64
N PRO A 150 4.42 18.16 -4.77
CA PRO A 150 4.84 17.06 -3.92
C PRO A 150 4.81 17.39 -2.42
N GLU A 151 5.04 18.64 -2.01
CA GLU A 151 5.00 19.05 -0.61
C GLU A 151 3.60 18.92 -0.03
N ILE A 152 2.56 19.30 -0.81
CA ILE A 152 1.16 19.19 -0.40
C ILE A 152 0.80 17.71 -0.18
N TRP A 153 1.18 16.82 -1.10
CA TRP A 153 0.98 15.40 -0.94
C TRP A 153 1.79 14.84 0.22
N GLY A 154 3.04 15.28 0.39
CA GLY A 154 3.90 14.90 1.49
C GLY A 154 3.27 15.20 2.85
N ASP A 155 2.71 16.41 3.04
CA ASP A 155 2.05 16.81 4.28
C ASP A 155 0.84 15.92 4.63
N ILE A 156 0.07 15.54 3.62
CA ILE A 156 -1.11 14.68 3.78
C ILE A 156 -0.69 13.23 4.07
N LEU A 157 0.23 12.68 3.30
CA LEU A 157 0.65 11.28 3.40
C LEU A 157 1.36 10.99 4.73
N ARG A 158 2.08 11.97 5.29
CA ARG A 158 2.68 11.85 6.64
C ARG A 158 1.65 11.61 7.75
N LYS A 159 0.38 11.95 7.53
CA LYS A 159 -0.71 11.65 8.50
C LYS A 159 -1.11 10.17 8.52
N LYS A 160 -0.66 9.37 7.55
CA LYS A 160 -0.86 7.91 7.47
C LYS A 160 -2.33 7.45 7.44
N THR A 161 -3.24 8.31 7.01
CA THR A 161 -4.68 8.00 6.88
C THR A 161 -5.04 7.50 5.49
N LEU A 162 -4.19 7.76 4.49
CA LEU A 162 -4.35 7.33 3.11
C LEU A 162 -3.42 6.15 2.79
N ILE A 163 -3.68 5.51 1.65
CA ILE A 163 -2.80 4.43 1.17
C ILE A 163 -1.40 4.97 0.86
N SER A 164 -0.40 4.26 1.34
CA SER A 164 1.00 4.62 1.16
C SER A 164 1.59 4.10 -0.15
N GLU A 165 1.06 2.99 -0.66
CA GLU A 165 1.51 2.33 -1.89
C GLU A 165 0.33 2.13 -2.84
N LEU A 166 0.48 2.53 -4.11
CA LEU A 166 -0.52 2.34 -5.15
C LEU A 166 -0.35 0.96 -5.80
N TRP A 167 -1.36 0.12 -5.65
CA TRP A 167 -1.40 -1.17 -6.34
C TRP A 167 -1.70 -0.98 -7.83
N GLN A 168 -1.51 -2.03 -8.62
CA GLN A 168 -1.64 -1.98 -10.08
C GLN A 168 -2.91 -1.26 -10.55
N SER A 169 -4.06 -1.59 -9.95
CA SER A 169 -5.33 -0.97 -10.32
C SER A 169 -5.37 0.54 -10.05
N GLN A 170 -4.79 1.01 -8.93
CA GLN A 170 -4.72 2.46 -8.66
C GLN A 170 -3.71 3.17 -9.59
N ARG A 171 -2.59 2.51 -9.93
CA ARG A 171 -1.64 3.09 -10.90
C ARG A 171 -2.30 3.25 -12.27
N GLN A 172 -3.06 2.25 -12.72
CA GLN A 172 -3.84 2.35 -13.96
C GLN A 172 -4.85 3.52 -13.94
N LEU A 173 -5.49 3.81 -12.81
CA LEU A 173 -6.33 5.01 -12.67
C LEU A 173 -5.52 6.30 -12.82
N GLY A 174 -4.33 6.35 -12.25
CA GLY A 174 -3.43 7.49 -12.38
C GLY A 174 -2.99 7.70 -13.84
N GLU A 175 -2.54 6.65 -14.50
CA GLU A 175 -2.13 6.64 -15.91
C GLU A 175 -3.28 7.03 -16.85
N ALA A 176 -4.51 6.60 -16.55
CA ALA A 176 -5.72 6.99 -17.28
C ALA A 176 -6.13 8.45 -17.04
N GLY A 177 -5.51 9.16 -16.09
CA GLY A 177 -5.79 10.53 -15.75
C GLY A 177 -7.00 10.75 -14.82
N VAL A 178 -7.49 9.68 -14.18
CA VAL A 178 -8.64 9.78 -13.27
C VAL A 178 -8.33 10.66 -12.07
N PHE A 179 -7.14 10.53 -11.47
CA PHE A 179 -6.68 11.40 -10.39
C PHE A 179 -6.45 12.86 -10.85
N ALA A 180 -6.28 13.08 -12.14
CA ALA A 180 -6.24 14.41 -12.75
C ALA A 180 -7.63 14.97 -13.09
N GLY A 181 -8.71 14.29 -12.72
CA GLY A 181 -10.10 14.75 -12.90
C GLY A 181 -10.75 14.31 -14.21
N LYS A 182 -10.17 13.36 -14.94
CA LYS A 182 -10.78 12.78 -16.12
C LYS A 182 -11.93 11.85 -15.71
N SER A 183 -13.08 12.00 -16.35
CA SER A 183 -14.23 11.09 -16.16
C SER A 183 -13.92 9.70 -16.71
N ALA A 184 -14.34 8.65 -15.99
CA ALA A 184 -14.08 7.28 -16.38
C ALA A 184 -15.16 6.32 -15.86
N THR A 185 -15.37 5.22 -16.59
CA THR A 185 -16.03 4.02 -16.09
C THR A 185 -14.96 3.04 -15.63
N ILE A 186 -15.05 2.60 -14.37
CA ILE A 186 -13.98 1.81 -13.72
C ILE A 186 -14.53 0.44 -13.35
N GLN A 187 -13.92 -0.60 -13.88
CA GLN A 187 -14.16 -1.97 -13.47
C GLN A 187 -12.91 -2.51 -12.75
N MET A 188 -13.06 -2.86 -11.49
CA MET A 188 -11.97 -3.39 -10.65
C MET A 188 -12.43 -4.66 -9.96
N PRO A 189 -11.53 -5.66 -9.75
CA PRO A 189 -11.82 -6.85 -8.96
C PRO A 189 -12.26 -6.50 -7.52
N THR A 190 -12.89 -7.43 -6.84
CA THR A 190 -13.10 -7.35 -5.40
C THR A 190 -11.75 -7.28 -4.68
N SER A 191 -11.70 -6.59 -3.56
CA SER A 191 -10.49 -6.42 -2.73
C SER A 191 -9.31 -5.68 -3.40
N SER A 192 -9.52 -5.04 -4.56
CA SER A 192 -8.49 -4.24 -5.26
C SER A 192 -8.35 -2.81 -4.73
N GLY A 193 -9.02 -2.46 -3.64
CA GLY A 193 -8.95 -1.14 -3.01
C GLY A 193 -9.83 -0.07 -3.66
N LYS A 194 -11.01 -0.43 -4.17
CA LYS A 194 -11.97 0.50 -4.80
C LYS A 194 -12.26 1.72 -3.93
N THR A 195 -12.66 1.51 -2.68
CA THR A 195 -13.03 2.60 -1.74
C THR A 195 -11.83 3.51 -1.45
N LYS A 196 -10.63 2.93 -1.32
CA LYS A 196 -9.40 3.71 -1.18
C LYS A 196 -9.09 4.56 -2.43
N SER A 197 -9.38 4.03 -3.62
CA SER A 197 -9.26 4.78 -4.87
C SER A 197 -10.24 5.96 -4.91
N VAL A 198 -11.48 5.76 -4.45
CA VAL A 198 -12.49 6.83 -4.34
C VAL A 198 -11.99 7.95 -3.42
N ALA A 199 -11.41 7.63 -2.26
CA ALA A 199 -10.83 8.63 -1.37
C ALA A 199 -9.73 9.46 -2.05
N LEU A 200 -8.83 8.83 -2.80
CA LEU A 200 -7.79 9.54 -3.56
C LEU A 200 -8.38 10.43 -4.68
N ILE A 201 -9.41 9.95 -5.38
CA ILE A 201 -10.09 10.73 -6.44
C ILE A 201 -10.73 11.99 -5.85
N ILE A 202 -11.49 11.84 -4.76
CA ILE A 202 -12.15 12.95 -4.07
C ILE A 202 -11.11 13.97 -3.58
N LEU A 203 -10.09 13.49 -2.90
CA LEU A 203 -9.05 14.36 -2.37
C LEU A 203 -8.32 15.11 -3.49
N SER A 204 -7.97 14.43 -4.57
CA SER A 204 -7.33 15.06 -5.72
C SER A 204 -8.20 16.15 -6.34
N ALA A 205 -9.51 15.93 -6.45
CA ALA A 205 -10.45 16.93 -6.95
C ALA A 205 -10.52 18.16 -6.04
N PHE A 206 -10.53 17.98 -4.71
CA PHE A 206 -10.54 19.08 -3.75
C PHE A 206 -9.23 19.88 -3.75
N LEU A 207 -8.09 19.18 -3.78
CA LEU A 207 -6.78 19.83 -3.84
C LEU A 207 -6.58 20.64 -5.12
N ARG A 208 -7.12 20.17 -6.23
CA ARG A 208 -7.12 20.89 -7.52
C ARG A 208 -8.16 22.03 -7.58
N LYS A 209 -9.00 22.18 -6.55
CA LYS A 209 -10.11 23.16 -6.51
C LYS A 209 -11.14 22.96 -7.65
N ASN A 210 -11.25 21.74 -8.17
CA ASN A 210 -12.21 21.39 -9.22
C ASN A 210 -13.62 21.22 -8.65
N SER A 211 -13.72 20.90 -7.36
CA SER A 211 -14.98 20.76 -6.65
C SER A 211 -14.81 21.11 -5.18
N SER A 212 -15.88 21.54 -4.54
CA SER A 212 -15.97 21.76 -3.09
C SER A 212 -16.81 20.67 -2.39
N TYR A 213 -17.46 19.82 -3.13
CA TYR A 213 -18.24 18.68 -2.63
C TYR A 213 -18.10 17.46 -3.56
N ALA A 214 -18.36 16.28 -3.01
CA ALA A 214 -18.40 15.02 -3.74
C ALA A 214 -19.61 14.19 -3.27
N LEU A 215 -20.33 13.59 -4.22
CA LEU A 215 -21.43 12.69 -3.94
C LEU A 215 -21.01 11.27 -4.33
N VAL A 216 -21.07 10.35 -3.36
CA VAL A 216 -20.83 8.93 -3.59
C VAL A 216 -22.14 8.18 -3.45
N VAL A 217 -22.57 7.52 -4.51
CA VAL A 217 -23.83 6.74 -4.55
C VAL A 217 -23.49 5.25 -4.49
N ALA A 218 -24.09 4.54 -3.55
CA ALA A 218 -23.96 3.10 -3.40
C ALA A 218 -25.34 2.40 -3.45
N PRO A 219 -25.42 1.17 -4.00
CA PRO A 219 -26.71 0.50 -4.21
C PRO A 219 -27.36 -0.03 -2.94
N PHE A 220 -26.61 -0.18 -1.84
CA PHE A 220 -27.09 -0.76 -0.58
C PHE A 220 -26.67 0.07 0.62
N ARG A 221 -27.54 0.18 1.63
CA ARG A 221 -27.26 0.93 2.88
C ARG A 221 -26.02 0.43 3.64
N SER A 222 -25.80 -0.89 3.68
CA SER A 222 -24.62 -1.47 4.30
C SER A 222 -23.32 -1.00 3.62
N LEU A 223 -23.33 -0.90 2.31
CA LEU A 223 -22.20 -0.41 1.54
C LEU A 223 -22.01 1.11 1.71
N CYS A 224 -23.11 1.89 1.84
CA CYS A 224 -23.01 3.32 2.15
C CYS A 224 -22.26 3.53 3.48
N ARG A 225 -22.64 2.77 4.52
CA ARG A 225 -21.99 2.85 5.83
C ARG A 225 -20.51 2.47 5.78
N GLU A 226 -20.17 1.35 5.11
CA GLU A 226 -18.78 0.94 4.93
C GLU A 226 -17.94 2.02 4.22
N ILE A 227 -18.48 2.62 3.15
CA ILE A 227 -17.80 3.70 2.41
C ILE A 227 -17.67 4.94 3.29
N THR A 228 -18.71 5.29 4.04
CA THR A 228 -18.68 6.43 4.97
C THR A 228 -17.59 6.27 6.01
N ASP A 229 -17.51 5.10 6.67
CA ASP A 229 -16.50 4.80 7.67
C ASP A 229 -15.08 4.86 7.09
N GLU A 230 -14.88 4.36 5.87
CA GLU A 230 -13.58 4.40 5.20
C GLU A 230 -13.19 5.84 4.82
N LEU A 231 -14.12 6.64 4.29
CA LEU A 231 -13.85 8.04 3.94
C LEU A 231 -13.63 8.90 5.19
N GLN A 232 -14.36 8.67 6.27
CA GLN A 232 -14.14 9.36 7.55
C GLN A 232 -12.74 9.04 8.10
N ARG A 233 -12.29 7.78 8.04
CA ARG A 233 -10.92 7.41 8.40
C ARG A 233 -9.89 8.06 7.49
N ALA A 234 -10.10 8.04 6.18
CA ALA A 234 -9.19 8.62 5.21
C ALA A 234 -9.01 10.14 5.40
N PHE A 235 -10.08 10.86 5.76
CA PHE A 235 -10.07 12.31 5.93
C PHE A 235 -9.98 12.78 7.40
N SER A 236 -9.76 11.86 8.35
CA SER A 236 -9.67 12.18 9.78
C SER A 236 -8.53 13.17 10.15
N TYR A 237 -7.55 13.33 9.24
CA TYR A 237 -6.43 14.24 9.44
C TYR A 237 -6.82 15.74 9.32
N THR A 238 -8.02 16.07 8.85
CA THR A 238 -8.46 17.44 8.64
C THR A 238 -9.91 17.65 9.06
N SER A 239 -10.19 18.80 9.67
CA SER A 239 -11.56 19.25 9.98
C SER A 239 -12.24 19.95 8.79
N LYS A 240 -11.54 20.12 7.66
CA LYS A 240 -12.09 20.83 6.48
C LYS A 240 -12.96 19.95 5.59
N ILE A 241 -12.85 18.63 5.71
CA ILE A 241 -13.64 17.67 4.93
C ILE A 241 -14.60 16.96 5.88
N HIS A 242 -15.89 17.15 5.63
CA HIS A 242 -16.95 16.51 6.38
C HIS A 242 -17.54 15.39 5.52
N VAL A 243 -17.68 14.20 6.11
CA VAL A 243 -18.26 13.01 5.45
C VAL A 243 -19.55 12.67 6.16
N ASN A 244 -20.67 12.79 5.46
CA ASN A 244 -22.01 12.49 5.98
C ASN A 244 -22.65 11.37 5.17
N GLU A 245 -23.33 10.45 5.84
CA GLU A 245 -24.19 9.44 5.21
C GLU A 245 -25.60 10.04 5.08
N ILE A 246 -26.18 9.92 3.88
CA ILE A 246 -27.56 10.31 3.61
C ILE A 246 -28.33 9.02 3.33
N SER A 247 -29.06 8.55 4.34
CA SER A 247 -29.77 7.27 4.27
C SER A 247 -31.29 7.37 4.35
N ASP A 248 -31.84 8.56 4.68
CA ASP A 248 -33.28 8.80 4.85
C ASP A 248 -33.82 9.89 3.92
N VAL A 249 -35.12 9.78 3.60
CA VAL A 249 -35.83 10.75 2.74
C VAL A 249 -35.80 12.17 3.32
N MET A 250 -35.83 12.31 4.65
CA MET A 250 -35.69 13.62 5.34
C MET A 250 -34.32 14.27 5.13
N GLN A 251 -33.28 13.48 4.83
CA GLN A 251 -31.93 14.00 4.55
C GLN A 251 -31.74 14.39 3.08
N MET A 252 -32.65 13.95 2.20
CA MET A 252 -32.65 14.34 0.78
C MET A 252 -32.93 15.84 0.61
N ASP A 253 -33.76 16.44 1.49
CA ASP A 253 -34.02 17.89 1.49
C ASP A 253 -32.72 18.69 1.76
N MET A 254 -31.79 18.15 2.54
CA MET A 254 -30.47 18.75 2.72
C MET A 254 -29.61 18.71 1.46
N LEU A 255 -29.77 17.69 0.61
CA LEU A 255 -29.07 17.62 -0.68
C LEU A 255 -29.54 18.73 -1.62
N ASP A 256 -30.82 19.01 -1.68
CA ASP A 256 -31.37 20.08 -2.51
C ASP A 256 -30.87 21.46 -2.04
N ILE A 257 -30.73 21.65 -0.74
CA ILE A 257 -30.11 22.86 -0.16
C ILE A 257 -28.63 22.96 -0.51
N ILE A 258 -27.87 21.86 -0.39
CA ILE A 258 -26.43 21.82 -0.71
C ILE A 258 -26.17 22.02 -2.21
N LEU A 259 -27.04 21.48 -3.06
CA LEU A 259 -26.96 21.61 -4.51
C LEU A 259 -27.51 22.93 -5.03
N GLY A 260 -28.08 23.79 -4.14
CA GLY A 260 -28.66 25.08 -4.53
C GLY A 260 -29.95 24.94 -5.35
N ASN A 261 -30.63 23.79 -5.27
CA ASN A 261 -31.89 23.54 -5.98
C ASN A 261 -33.13 24.07 -5.22
N VAL A 262 -32.94 24.58 -4.00
CA VAL A 262 -33.98 25.24 -3.19
C VAL A 262 -33.56 26.68 -2.95
N PRO A 263 -34.43 27.68 -3.20
CA PRO A 263 -34.12 29.07 -3.05
C PRO A 263 -33.88 29.48 -1.57
#